data_135ec9766fbc4f808455da824318c700
#
_entry.id   135ec9766fbc4f808455da824318c700
#
_cell.length_a   1.000
_cell.length_b   1.000
_cell.length_c   1.000
_cell.angle_alpha   90.00
_cell.angle_beta   90.00
_cell.angle_gamma   90.00
#
_symmetry.space_group_name_H-M   'P 1'
#
loop_
_entity.id
_entity.type
_entity.pdbx_description
1 polymer ?
#
loop_
_entity_poly.entity_id
_entity_poly.type
_entity_poly.pdbx_seq_one_letter_code
_entity_poly.pdbx_strand_id
1 'polypeptide(L)'
;MKVQELLFKQVSEAGTFDLDIQDQSDGTVRLLTLLPAIYSAVKSKKTVFIDEINHCLHPQLLFDLVRFFGKSTTRGQLIFSTHETELMEQNRLLRSDEIWLVEKVLGSSTLYSLDEFKLHHTTSIRRGYREGRFGGSYEGAIELESNA
;
A
#
# COMPACT_ATOMS: atom_id res chain seq x y z
N MET A 1 7.48 27.83 -24.16
CA MET A 1 7.29 26.90 -23.07
C MET A 1 8.46 25.93 -23.11
N LYS A 2 9.33 25.85 -22.06
CA LYS A 2 10.41 24.85 -22.06
C LYS A 2 9.80 23.54 -21.62
N VAL A 3 9.82 22.56 -22.49
CA VAL A 3 9.46 21.17 -22.17
C VAL A 3 10.65 20.61 -21.37
N GLN A 4 10.41 20.15 -20.14
CA GLN A 4 11.41 19.42 -19.38
C GLN A 4 11.17 17.92 -19.65
N GLU A 5 12.13 17.28 -20.27
CA GLU A 5 12.16 15.83 -20.43
C GLU A 5 12.84 15.20 -19.24
N LEU A 6 12.23 14.13 -18.69
CA LEU A 6 12.81 13.31 -17.64
C LEU A 6 13.41 12.06 -18.26
N LEU A 7 14.73 11.97 -18.24
CA LEU A 7 15.48 10.82 -18.77
C LEU A 7 16.04 9.99 -17.61
N PHE A 8 15.94 8.68 -17.72
CA PHE A 8 16.45 7.69 -16.78
C PHE A 8 17.74 7.09 -17.29
N LYS A 9 18.83 7.22 -16.54
CA LYS A 9 20.09 6.56 -16.86
C LYS A 9 20.07 5.12 -16.37
N GLN A 10 20.04 4.19 -17.31
CA GLN A 10 20.17 2.76 -17.02
C GLN A 10 21.59 2.31 -17.35
N VAL A 11 22.23 1.64 -16.38
CA VAL A 11 23.57 1.06 -16.52
C VAL A 11 23.42 -0.44 -16.76
N SER A 12 24.05 -0.94 -17.80
CA SER A 12 24.17 -2.37 -18.12
C SER A 12 25.61 -2.74 -18.43
N GLU A 13 25.89 -4.01 -18.62
CA GLU A 13 27.21 -4.49 -19.08
C GLU A 13 27.60 -3.92 -20.45
N ALA A 14 26.63 -3.60 -21.29
CA ALA A 14 26.84 -3.01 -22.61
C ALA A 14 27.04 -1.49 -22.61
N GLY A 15 26.89 -0.83 -21.45
CA GLY A 15 27.05 0.62 -21.31
C GLY A 15 25.90 1.31 -20.59
N THR A 16 25.86 2.63 -20.68
CA THR A 16 24.83 3.48 -20.09
C THR A 16 23.89 3.98 -21.18
N PHE A 17 22.60 3.85 -20.96
CA PHE A 17 21.52 4.24 -21.88
C PHE A 17 20.61 5.25 -21.18
N ASP A 18 20.17 6.24 -21.94
CA ASP A 18 19.12 7.15 -21.51
C ASP A 18 17.77 6.59 -22.01
N LEU A 19 16.84 6.35 -21.08
CA LEU A 19 15.51 5.84 -21.34
C LEU A 19 14.47 6.90 -21.05
N ASP A 20 13.44 6.97 -21.85
CA ASP A 20 12.26 7.83 -21.62
C ASP A 20 11.40 7.23 -20.50
N ILE A 21 10.54 8.05 -19.90
CA ILE A 21 9.55 7.60 -18.92
C ILE A 21 8.60 6.53 -19.50
N GLN A 22 8.34 6.57 -20.80
CA GLN A 22 7.50 5.60 -21.52
C GLN A 22 8.14 4.20 -21.62
N ASP A 23 9.46 4.14 -21.51
CA ASP A 23 10.23 2.89 -21.53
C ASP A 23 10.41 2.28 -20.13
N GLN A 24 9.87 2.95 -19.09
CA GLN A 24 9.95 2.47 -17.72
C GLN A 24 8.82 1.49 -17.38
N SER A 25 9.08 0.64 -16.38
CA SER A 25 8.03 -0.23 -15.83
C SER A 25 6.94 0.59 -15.13
N ASP A 26 5.70 0.09 -15.12
CA ASP A 26 4.59 0.72 -14.38
C ASP A 26 4.93 0.95 -12.92
N GLY A 27 5.68 0.03 -12.28
CA GLY A 27 6.13 0.17 -10.91
C GLY A 27 7.09 1.36 -10.72
N THR A 28 8.00 1.60 -11.66
CA THR A 28 8.90 2.76 -11.63
C THR A 28 8.10 4.05 -11.77
N VAL A 29 7.18 4.11 -12.73
CA VAL A 29 6.30 5.27 -12.94
C VAL A 29 5.45 5.53 -11.70
N ARG A 30 4.86 4.48 -11.12
CA ARG A 30 4.06 4.58 -9.90
C ARG A 30 4.88 5.13 -8.74
N LEU A 31 6.08 4.61 -8.52
CA LEU A 31 6.97 5.10 -7.47
C LEU A 31 7.26 6.60 -7.62
N LEU A 32 7.57 7.04 -8.84
CA LEU A 32 7.83 8.45 -9.13
C LEU A 32 6.62 9.35 -8.83
N THR A 33 5.40 8.86 -9.08
CA THR A 33 4.18 9.62 -8.75
C THR A 33 3.92 9.69 -7.25
N LEU A 34 4.32 8.67 -6.48
CA LEU A 34 4.14 8.61 -5.03
C LEU A 34 5.17 9.45 -4.25
N LEU A 35 6.42 9.49 -4.72
CA LEU A 35 7.53 10.15 -4.01
C LEU A 35 7.26 11.61 -3.65
N PRO A 36 6.72 12.48 -4.54
CA PRO A 36 6.42 13.87 -4.18
C PRO A 36 5.37 13.99 -3.07
N ALA A 37 4.35 13.12 -3.08
CA ALA A 37 3.31 13.11 -2.07
C ALA A 37 3.88 12.72 -0.70
N ILE A 38 4.65 11.62 -0.64
CA ILE A 38 5.31 11.14 0.58
C ILE A 38 6.34 12.16 1.08
N TYR A 39 7.14 12.75 0.17
CA TYR A 39 8.08 13.81 0.53
C TYR A 39 7.34 15.00 1.15
N SER A 40 6.20 15.39 0.59
CA SER A 40 5.37 16.48 1.12
C SER A 40 4.85 16.17 2.54
N ALA A 41 4.41 14.92 2.79
CA ALA A 41 4.01 14.49 4.13
C ALA A 41 5.18 14.57 5.12
N VAL A 42 6.36 14.06 4.73
CA VAL A 42 7.55 14.05 5.60
C VAL A 42 8.08 15.44 5.87
N LYS A 43 8.28 16.27 4.86
CA LYS A 43 8.96 17.58 4.98
C LYS A 43 8.03 18.73 5.33
N SER A 44 6.81 18.71 4.79
CA SER A 44 5.85 19.82 4.94
C SER A 44 4.79 19.56 6.00
N LYS A 45 4.88 18.46 6.75
CA LYS A 45 3.96 18.09 7.84
C LYS A 45 2.50 18.00 7.37
N LYS A 46 2.28 17.58 6.12
CA LYS A 46 0.96 17.46 5.52
C LYS A 46 0.35 16.10 5.77
N THR A 47 -0.97 16.03 5.77
CA THR A 47 -1.71 14.79 5.64
C THR A 47 -1.86 14.47 4.16
N VAL A 48 -1.49 13.26 3.78
CA VAL A 48 -1.57 12.76 2.40
C VAL A 48 -2.44 11.52 2.38
N PHE A 49 -3.37 11.46 1.44
CA PHE A 49 -4.24 10.31 1.18
C PHE A 49 -3.81 9.65 -0.13
N ILE A 50 -3.61 8.34 -0.10
CA ILE A 50 -3.24 7.55 -1.27
C ILE A 50 -4.18 6.36 -1.36
N ASP A 51 -4.96 6.32 -2.42
CA ASP A 51 -5.81 5.17 -2.71
C ASP A 51 -5.00 4.10 -3.47
N GLU A 52 -5.19 2.83 -3.07
CA GLU A 52 -4.48 1.68 -3.62
C GLU A 52 -2.96 1.92 -3.74
N ILE A 53 -2.32 2.21 -2.61
CA ILE A 53 -0.87 2.50 -2.58
C ILE A 53 -0.03 1.36 -3.17
N ASN A 54 -0.51 0.12 -3.09
CA ASN A 54 0.15 -1.08 -3.60
C ASN A 54 0.07 -1.24 -5.13
N HIS A 55 -0.77 -0.45 -5.82
CA HIS A 55 -0.98 -0.60 -7.27
C HIS A 55 0.35 -0.52 -8.03
N CYS A 56 0.64 -1.52 -8.86
CA CYS A 56 1.88 -1.68 -9.63
C CYS A 56 3.18 -1.71 -8.82
N LEU A 57 3.14 -1.73 -7.50
CA LEU A 57 4.35 -1.84 -6.67
C LEU A 57 4.62 -3.29 -6.27
N HIS A 58 5.90 -3.66 -6.30
CA HIS A 58 6.33 -4.91 -5.67
C HIS A 58 6.07 -4.85 -4.16
N PRO A 59 5.53 -5.92 -3.51
CA PRO A 59 5.21 -5.90 -2.08
C PRO A 59 6.35 -5.44 -1.17
N GLN A 60 7.58 -5.87 -1.45
CA GLN A 60 8.75 -5.45 -0.67
C GLN A 60 9.01 -3.94 -0.77
N LEU A 61 8.82 -3.35 -1.95
CA LEU A 61 9.00 -1.90 -2.15
C LEU A 61 7.94 -1.11 -1.39
N LEU A 62 6.69 -1.57 -1.43
CA LEU A 62 5.61 -0.98 -0.63
C LEU A 62 5.92 -1.02 0.86
N PHE A 63 6.38 -2.18 1.35
CA PHE A 63 6.78 -2.35 2.73
C PHE A 63 7.90 -1.38 3.15
N ASP A 64 8.92 -1.24 2.30
CA ASP A 64 10.04 -0.33 2.57
C ASP A 64 9.60 1.14 2.54
N LEU A 65 8.65 1.50 1.70
CA LEU A 65 8.06 2.83 1.61
C LEU A 65 7.30 3.19 2.90
N VAL A 66 6.42 2.30 3.36
CA VAL A 66 5.65 2.49 4.61
C VAL A 66 6.60 2.54 5.82
N ARG A 67 7.61 1.65 5.85
CA ARG A 67 8.65 1.65 6.88
C ARG A 67 9.46 2.95 6.89
N PHE A 68 9.83 3.45 5.73
CA PHE A 68 10.54 4.73 5.60
C PHE A 68 9.72 5.88 6.20
N PHE A 69 8.43 5.94 5.88
CA PHE A 69 7.54 6.94 6.45
C PHE A 69 7.44 6.79 7.98
N GLY A 70 7.17 5.59 8.48
CA GLY A 70 7.02 5.31 9.92
C GLY A 70 8.27 5.60 10.75
N LYS A 71 9.47 5.48 10.16
CA LYS A 71 10.74 5.85 10.82
C LYS A 71 11.06 7.34 10.75
N SER A 72 10.36 8.10 9.91
CA SER A 72 10.59 9.52 9.79
C SER A 72 10.11 10.26 11.06
N THR A 73 10.85 11.28 11.47
CA THR A 73 10.48 12.13 12.62
C THR A 73 9.46 13.21 12.25
N THR A 74 8.67 12.95 11.23
CA THR A 74 7.69 13.91 10.73
C THR A 74 6.49 14.04 11.66
N ARG A 75 5.81 15.18 11.58
CA ARG A 75 4.46 15.37 12.11
C ARG A 75 3.38 15.26 11.02
N GLY A 76 3.78 14.87 9.81
CA GLY A 76 2.84 14.59 8.72
C GLY A 76 2.13 13.26 8.94
N GLN A 77 1.10 13.03 8.17
CA GLN A 77 0.29 11.82 8.24
C GLN A 77 0.16 11.19 6.85
N LEU A 78 0.32 9.88 6.78
CA LEU A 78 0.08 9.09 5.57
C LEU A 78 -1.12 8.18 5.83
N ILE A 79 -2.18 8.40 5.08
CA ILE A 79 -3.40 7.59 5.10
C ILE A 79 -3.49 6.92 3.74
N PHE A 80 -3.65 5.61 3.72
CA PHE A 80 -3.71 4.88 2.46
C PHE A 80 -4.67 3.70 2.53
N SER A 81 -5.25 3.35 1.39
CA SER A 81 -5.93 2.08 1.20
C SER A 81 -5.00 1.07 0.54
N THR A 82 -5.21 -0.21 0.83
CA THR A 82 -4.47 -1.32 0.21
C THR A 82 -5.21 -2.63 0.42
N HIS A 83 -5.03 -3.55 -0.50
CA HIS A 83 -5.41 -4.97 -0.33
C HIS A 83 -4.21 -5.87 0.02
N GLU A 84 -3.02 -5.28 0.26
CA GLU A 84 -1.81 -6.04 0.61
C GLU A 84 -1.81 -6.41 2.09
N THR A 85 -2.24 -7.64 2.37
CA THR A 85 -2.39 -8.15 3.74
C THR A 85 -1.06 -8.40 4.46
N GLU A 86 0.06 -8.45 3.73
CA GLU A 86 1.38 -8.62 4.35
C GLU A 86 1.77 -7.44 5.25
N LEU A 87 1.25 -6.24 4.97
CA LEU A 87 1.46 -5.07 5.83
C LEU A 87 0.91 -5.25 7.25
N MET A 88 -0.08 -6.13 7.43
CA MET A 88 -0.67 -6.42 8.75
C MET A 88 0.26 -7.24 9.66
N GLU A 89 1.21 -7.97 9.10
CA GLU A 89 1.96 -8.98 9.88
C GLU A 89 3.45 -8.69 10.02
N GLN A 90 4.04 -7.97 9.08
CA GLN A 90 5.50 -7.82 9.03
C GLN A 90 6.02 -6.94 10.18
N ASN A 91 6.60 -7.59 11.19
CA ASN A 91 7.41 -6.96 12.25
C ASN A 91 6.75 -5.78 12.97
N ARG A 92 5.43 -5.77 13.11
CA ARG A 92 4.67 -4.67 13.72
C ARG A 92 4.95 -3.33 13.05
N LEU A 93 4.97 -3.34 11.71
CA LEU A 93 5.13 -2.14 10.92
C LEU A 93 4.03 -1.11 11.24
N LEU A 94 2.81 -1.61 11.39
CA LEU A 94 1.63 -0.85 11.80
C LEU A 94 1.10 -1.39 13.13
N ARG A 95 0.60 -0.50 13.98
CA ARG A 95 -0.12 -0.86 15.20
C ARG A 95 -1.57 -1.22 14.86
N SER A 96 -2.27 -1.93 15.76
CA SER A 96 -3.67 -2.30 15.57
C SER A 96 -4.59 -1.08 15.42
N ASP A 97 -4.29 0.02 16.12
CA ASP A 97 -5.01 1.29 16.02
C ASP A 97 -4.75 2.05 14.72
N GLU A 98 -3.72 1.70 13.98
CA GLU A 98 -3.38 2.26 12.66
C GLU A 98 -4.00 1.45 11.50
N ILE A 99 -4.54 0.26 11.79
CA ILE A 99 -5.17 -0.61 10.79
C ILE A 99 -6.69 -0.50 10.90
N TRP A 100 -7.30 -0.10 9.81
CA TRP A 100 -8.74 0.03 9.68
C TRP A 100 -9.28 -0.91 8.62
N LEU A 101 -10.38 -1.58 8.93
CA LEU A 101 -11.05 -2.52 8.03
C LEU A 101 -12.34 -1.89 7.49
N VAL A 102 -12.61 -2.16 6.23
CA VAL A 102 -13.86 -1.74 5.58
C VAL A 102 -14.66 -2.99 5.25
N GLU A 103 -15.86 -3.07 5.77
CA GLU A 103 -16.80 -4.13 5.45
C GLU A 103 -18.00 -3.55 4.72
N LYS A 104 -18.44 -4.24 3.66
CA LYS A 104 -19.61 -3.84 2.89
C LYS A 104 -20.70 -4.90 2.98
N VAL A 105 -21.82 -4.56 3.62
CA VAL A 105 -22.97 -5.45 3.78
C VAL A 105 -24.18 -4.77 3.18
N LEU A 106 -24.85 -5.44 2.23
CA LEU A 106 -26.08 -4.99 1.59
C LEU A 106 -26.03 -3.52 1.08
N GLY A 107 -24.86 -3.14 0.53
CA GLY A 107 -24.65 -1.79 -0.03
C GLY A 107 -24.23 -0.72 0.99
N SER A 108 -24.25 -1.02 2.28
CA SER A 108 -23.73 -0.15 3.33
C SER A 108 -22.29 -0.51 3.67
N SER A 109 -21.43 0.50 3.82
CA SER A 109 -20.01 0.29 4.21
C SER A 109 -19.81 0.74 5.66
N THR A 110 -19.13 -0.08 6.43
CA THR A 110 -18.72 0.21 7.81
C THR A 110 -17.21 0.22 7.89
N LEU A 111 -16.67 1.22 8.59
CA LEU A 111 -15.23 1.37 8.87
C LEU A 111 -15.00 1.18 10.36
N TYR A 112 -14.08 0.29 10.74
CA TYR A 112 -13.75 0.03 12.14
C TYR A 112 -12.26 -0.28 12.31
N SER A 113 -11.75 -0.03 13.52
CA SER A 113 -10.33 -0.27 13.83
C SER A 113 -10.09 -1.72 14.22
N LEU A 114 -8.95 -2.25 13.81
CA LEU A 114 -8.51 -3.57 14.25
C LEU A 114 -8.27 -3.64 15.77
N ASP A 115 -8.04 -2.50 16.41
CA ASP A 115 -7.85 -2.40 17.87
C ASP A 115 -9.13 -2.78 18.65
N GLU A 116 -10.30 -2.68 18.04
CA GLU A 116 -11.58 -3.08 18.67
C GLU A 116 -11.63 -4.58 19.02
N PHE A 117 -10.82 -5.41 18.37
CA PHE A 117 -10.78 -6.86 18.58
C PHE A 117 -9.89 -7.33 19.74
N LYS A 118 -9.22 -6.42 20.47
CA LYS A 118 -8.36 -6.73 21.65
C LYS A 118 -7.41 -7.89 21.41
N LEU A 119 -6.60 -7.79 20.37
CA LEU A 119 -5.71 -8.84 19.92
C LEU A 119 -4.64 -9.20 20.95
N HIS A 120 -4.41 -10.49 21.18
CA HIS A 120 -3.27 -10.96 21.96
C HIS A 120 -1.97 -10.86 21.13
N HIS A 121 -0.85 -10.62 21.80
CA HIS A 121 0.47 -10.45 21.18
C HIS A 121 0.94 -11.63 20.32
N THR A 122 0.37 -12.80 20.49
CA THR A 122 0.69 -14.03 19.73
C THR A 122 -0.26 -14.27 18.55
N THR A 123 -1.26 -13.41 18.35
CA THR A 123 -2.25 -13.58 17.29
C THR A 123 -1.66 -13.12 15.96
N SER A 124 -1.62 -14.02 14.97
CA SER A 124 -1.35 -13.64 13.59
C SER A 124 -2.54 -12.86 13.04
N ILE A 125 -2.37 -11.57 12.87
CA ILE A 125 -3.42 -10.66 12.37
C ILE A 125 -3.80 -11.04 10.93
N ARG A 126 -2.79 -11.24 10.06
CA ARG A 126 -2.98 -11.64 8.68
C ARG A 126 -3.80 -12.93 8.55
N ARG A 127 -3.46 -13.93 9.36
CA ARG A 127 -4.19 -15.19 9.36
C ARG A 127 -5.63 -14.99 9.82
N GLY A 128 -5.84 -14.27 10.92
CA GLY A 128 -7.19 -13.98 11.42
C GLY A 128 -8.03 -13.23 10.41
N TYR A 129 -7.47 -12.26 9.69
CA TYR A 129 -8.14 -11.55 8.62
C TYR A 129 -8.55 -12.49 7.47
N ARG A 130 -7.63 -13.33 7.01
CA ARG A 130 -7.90 -14.31 5.93
C ARG A 130 -8.94 -15.37 6.31
N GLU A 131 -9.06 -15.69 7.59
CA GLU A 131 -10.07 -16.60 8.15
C GLU A 131 -11.40 -15.89 8.46
N GLY A 132 -11.56 -14.60 8.07
CA GLY A 132 -12.80 -13.85 8.28
C GLY A 132 -13.07 -13.43 9.75
N ARG A 133 -12.10 -13.64 10.67
CA ARG A 133 -12.32 -13.39 12.11
C ARG A 133 -12.59 -11.93 12.45
N PHE A 134 -12.17 -11.02 11.59
CA PHE A 134 -12.28 -9.58 11.81
C PHE A 134 -13.29 -8.92 10.87
N GLY A 135 -13.97 -9.69 10.01
CA GLY A 135 -14.77 -9.13 8.92
C GLY A 135 -13.90 -8.46 7.84
N GLY A 136 -14.53 -7.76 6.90
CA GLY A 136 -13.83 -7.02 5.84
C GLY A 136 -13.04 -7.89 4.84
N SER A 137 -13.04 -9.20 5.00
CA SER A 137 -12.44 -10.15 4.07
C SER A 137 -13.43 -10.53 2.97
N TYR A 138 -12.90 -10.88 1.79
CA TYR A 138 -13.75 -11.40 0.71
C TYR A 138 -14.14 -12.85 1.01
N GLU A 139 -15.42 -13.10 1.20
CA GLU A 139 -15.99 -14.45 1.45
C GLU A 139 -16.69 -15.04 0.20
N GLY A 140 -16.47 -14.47 -0.97
CA GLY A 140 -17.13 -14.93 -2.20
C GLY A 140 -16.48 -16.18 -2.79
N ALA A 141 -17.27 -17.20 -3.12
CA ALA A 141 -16.90 -18.28 -4.02
C ALA A 141 -17.30 -17.89 -5.45
N ILE A 142 -16.41 -18.07 -6.41
CA ILE A 142 -16.79 -18.03 -7.83
C ILE A 142 -17.33 -19.42 -8.16
N GLU A 143 -18.65 -19.57 -8.20
CA GLU A 143 -19.29 -20.78 -8.68
C GLU A 143 -19.39 -20.70 -10.21
N LEU A 144 -18.71 -21.61 -10.88
CA LEU A 144 -18.91 -21.84 -12.31
C LEU A 144 -20.11 -22.80 -12.43
N GLU A 145 -21.26 -22.30 -12.90
CA GLU A 145 -22.34 -23.18 -13.32
C GLU A 145 -21.80 -24.07 -14.44
N SER A 146 -21.61 -25.35 -14.17
CA SER A 146 -21.37 -26.34 -15.19
C SER A 146 -22.69 -26.56 -15.92
N ASN A 147 -22.89 -25.88 -17.04
CA ASN A 147 -23.95 -26.24 -17.97
C ASN A 147 -23.66 -27.67 -18.48
N ALA A 148 -24.38 -28.63 -17.94
CA ALA A 148 -24.48 -29.97 -18.44
C ALA A 148 -25.46 -30.05 -19.62
#